data_b7db15ab0a735455184fffdcadc51f64
#
_entry.id   b7db15ab0a735455184fffdcadc51f64
#
_cell.length_a   1.000
_cell.length_b   1.000
_cell.length_c   1.000
_cell.angle_alpha   90.00
_cell.angle_beta   90.00
_cell.angle_gamma   90.00
#
_symmetry.space_group_name_H-M   'P 1'
#
loop_
_entity.id
_entity.type
_entity.pdbx_description
1 polymer ?
#
loop_
_entity_poly.entity_id
_entity_poly.type
_entity_poly.pdbx_seq_one_letter_code
_entity_poly.pdbx_strand_id
1 'polypeptide(L)'
;LEDCDVGAAGSNLPSVLIYSLGSSSHTGNMINGCRLFDFFAPATSSAGIYLESGTGWSLINNKFYQTAARTFTTNNVTHYGISLLGGSGSQVSNNTIGYSASNGTGLYSIVGLQFSKWFPIDINAGTAAAPIEVQGNKLSNMSYSGTMSGTGINTPFVLCRSAGGVLNVGTVNGNILGDSLVNG
;
A
#
# COMPACT_ATOMS: atom_id res chain seq x y z
N LEU A 1 7.04 13.69 -7.58
CA LEU A 1 7.32 12.61 -8.53
C LEU A 1 6.14 12.46 -9.48
N GLU A 2 6.40 12.43 -10.77
CA GLU A 2 5.37 12.22 -11.79
C GLU A 2 5.86 11.25 -12.85
N ASP A 3 4.97 10.37 -13.31
CA ASP A 3 5.14 9.43 -14.42
C ASP A 3 6.47 8.67 -14.44
N CYS A 4 6.95 8.27 -13.27
CA CYS A 4 8.25 7.63 -13.13
C CYS A 4 8.15 6.16 -12.68
N ASP A 5 9.22 5.43 -12.95
CA ASP A 5 9.41 4.06 -12.48
C ASP A 5 10.30 4.07 -11.25
N VAL A 6 9.77 3.52 -10.16
CA VAL A 6 10.49 3.39 -8.90
C VAL A 6 10.42 1.92 -8.46
N GLY A 7 11.54 1.23 -8.53
CA GLY A 7 11.56 -0.19 -8.20
C GLY A 7 12.96 -0.79 -8.30
N ALA A 8 13.06 -2.08 -7.99
CA ALA A 8 14.33 -2.78 -8.06
C ALA A 8 14.68 -3.16 -9.50
N ALA A 9 15.96 -3.02 -9.82
CA ALA A 9 16.57 -3.48 -11.07
C ALA A 9 17.40 -4.76 -10.85
N GLY A 10 17.00 -5.64 -9.95
CA GLY A 10 17.76 -6.85 -9.65
C GLY A 10 17.21 -7.65 -8.48
N SER A 11 18.03 -8.51 -7.90
CA SER A 11 17.65 -9.40 -6.79
C SER A 11 17.56 -8.71 -5.42
N ASN A 12 18.24 -7.58 -5.24
CA ASN A 12 18.23 -6.84 -3.98
C ASN A 12 17.06 -5.85 -3.99
N LEU A 13 15.98 -6.23 -3.33
CA LEU A 13 14.78 -5.42 -3.26
C LEU A 13 14.91 -4.33 -2.18
N PRO A 14 14.53 -3.08 -2.47
CA PRO A 14 14.41 -2.07 -1.43
C PRO A 14 13.28 -2.43 -0.46
N SER A 15 13.49 -2.19 0.82
CA SER A 15 12.43 -2.36 1.82
C SER A 15 11.37 -1.26 1.72
N VAL A 16 11.77 -0.05 1.35
CA VAL A 16 10.88 1.10 1.13
C VAL A 16 11.33 1.85 -0.12
N LEU A 17 10.39 2.17 -1.01
CA LEU A 17 10.69 2.93 -2.23
C LEU A 17 10.68 4.45 -1.98
N ILE A 18 9.65 4.94 -1.30
CA ILE A 18 9.49 6.36 -1.01
C ILE A 18 9.23 6.52 0.48
N TYR A 19 10.09 7.30 1.12
CA TYR A 19 10.05 7.52 2.57
C TYR A 19 10.04 9.01 2.91
N SER A 20 9.19 9.39 3.85
CA SER A 20 9.18 10.74 4.45
C SER A 20 9.36 10.65 5.96
N LEU A 21 10.40 11.30 6.47
CA LEU A 21 10.76 11.29 7.90
C LEU A 21 9.74 12.08 8.74
N GLY A 22 9.43 11.57 9.93
CA GLY A 22 8.41 12.10 10.83
C GLY A 22 8.71 13.48 11.43
N SER A 23 9.97 13.90 11.46
CA SER A 23 10.40 15.18 12.01
C SER A 23 10.30 16.37 11.04
N SER A 24 9.89 16.15 9.80
CA SER A 24 9.92 17.16 8.75
C SER A 24 8.51 17.70 8.43
N SER A 25 8.39 19.01 8.27
CA SER A 25 7.16 19.65 7.80
C SER A 25 7.10 19.62 6.27
N HIS A 26 6.52 18.56 5.73
CA HIS A 26 6.25 18.44 4.30
C HIS A 26 4.82 18.87 4.00
N THR A 27 4.64 19.70 2.98
CA THR A 27 3.31 20.15 2.55
C THR A 27 3.14 20.08 1.04
N GLY A 28 1.97 19.63 0.59
CA GLY A 28 1.56 19.67 -0.81
C GLY A 28 2.43 18.85 -1.77
N ASN A 29 3.12 17.83 -1.27
CA ASN A 29 3.92 16.96 -2.14
C ASN A 29 3.02 16.01 -2.96
N MET A 30 3.51 15.62 -4.14
CA MET A 30 2.77 14.77 -5.05
C MET A 30 3.59 13.58 -5.53
N ILE A 31 2.92 12.42 -5.61
CA ILE A 31 3.37 11.22 -6.31
C ILE A 31 2.23 10.82 -7.23
N ASN A 32 2.40 11.02 -8.52
CA ASN A 32 1.34 10.88 -9.51
C ASN A 32 1.79 10.06 -10.71
N GLY A 33 0.97 9.10 -11.14
CA GLY A 33 1.20 8.32 -12.35
C GLY A 33 2.40 7.36 -12.30
N CYS A 34 3.03 7.20 -11.13
CA CYS A 34 4.25 6.41 -11.01
C CYS A 34 3.96 4.91 -10.94
N ARG A 35 4.92 4.11 -11.41
CA ARG A 35 4.95 2.66 -11.24
C ARG A 35 5.92 2.32 -10.11
N LEU A 36 5.37 1.78 -9.01
CA LEU A 36 6.11 1.40 -7.81
C LEU A 36 6.12 -0.13 -7.72
N PHE A 37 7.28 -0.74 -7.86
CA PHE A 37 7.35 -2.19 -8.00
C PHE A 37 8.59 -2.79 -7.36
N ASP A 38 8.50 -4.10 -7.08
CA ASP A 38 9.61 -4.90 -6.56
C ASP A 38 10.28 -4.30 -5.32
N PHE A 39 9.45 -3.99 -4.33
CA PHE A 39 9.84 -3.58 -2.98
C PHE A 39 9.39 -4.65 -1.99
N PHE A 40 10.32 -5.20 -1.24
CA PHE A 40 10.00 -6.23 -0.25
C PHE A 40 11.20 -6.50 0.67
N ALA A 41 10.91 -6.69 1.95
CA ALA A 41 11.89 -7.17 2.91
C ALA A 41 11.37 -8.44 3.59
N PRO A 42 12.01 -9.60 3.39
CA PRO A 42 11.49 -10.86 3.89
C PRO A 42 11.53 -10.99 5.42
N ALA A 43 12.44 -10.30 6.09
CA ALA A 43 12.67 -10.38 7.52
C ALA A 43 12.26 -9.13 8.31
N THR A 44 11.86 -8.06 7.64
CA THR A 44 11.41 -6.80 8.27
C THR A 44 10.19 -6.26 7.53
N SER A 45 9.56 -5.20 8.05
CA SER A 45 8.46 -4.55 7.34
C SER A 45 8.95 -3.82 6.08
N SER A 46 8.09 -3.73 5.09
CA SER A 46 8.37 -3.12 3.80
C SER A 46 7.18 -2.29 3.29
N ALA A 47 7.46 -1.27 2.48
CA ALA A 47 6.43 -0.39 1.94
C ALA A 47 6.77 0.16 0.55
N GLY A 48 5.77 0.35 -0.30
CA GLY A 48 5.92 1.15 -1.51
C GLY A 48 6.09 2.62 -1.15
N ILE A 49 5.14 3.18 -0.42
CA ILE A 49 5.19 4.55 0.13
C ILE A 49 5.01 4.48 1.64
N TYR A 50 5.90 5.12 2.39
CA TYR A 50 5.85 5.19 3.84
C TYR A 50 6.08 6.63 4.31
N LEU A 51 5.01 7.30 4.76
CA LEU A 51 5.03 8.70 5.15
C LEU A 51 4.73 8.81 6.64
N GLU A 52 5.73 9.22 7.42
CA GLU A 52 5.57 9.43 8.87
C GLU A 52 4.95 10.78 9.18
N SER A 53 5.05 11.74 8.27
CA SER A 53 4.51 13.09 8.47
C SER A 53 4.17 13.79 7.17
N GLY A 54 3.58 14.98 7.27
CA GLY A 54 3.29 15.88 6.17
C GLY A 54 1.79 16.03 5.90
N THR A 55 1.41 17.19 5.37
CA THR A 55 0.02 17.52 5.07
C THR A 55 -0.20 17.75 3.58
N GLY A 56 -1.41 17.44 3.10
CA GLY A 56 -1.77 17.69 1.71
C GLY A 56 -0.99 16.87 0.69
N TRP A 57 -0.53 15.67 1.02
CA TRP A 57 0.05 14.78 0.04
C TRP A 57 -0.98 14.34 -1.00
N SER A 58 -0.56 14.31 -2.26
CA SER A 58 -1.35 13.77 -3.37
C SER A 58 -0.70 12.48 -3.86
N LEU A 59 -1.24 11.32 -3.45
CA LEU A 59 -0.83 9.99 -3.88
C LEU A 59 -1.86 9.47 -4.88
N ILE A 60 -1.68 9.78 -6.15
CA ILE A 60 -2.73 9.61 -7.16
C ILE A 60 -2.26 8.86 -8.41
N ASN A 61 -3.14 8.05 -8.99
CA ASN A 61 -2.91 7.34 -10.25
C ASN A 61 -1.69 6.39 -10.26
N ASN A 62 -1.15 6.00 -9.11
CA ASN A 62 0.03 5.15 -9.03
C ASN A 62 -0.33 3.67 -9.17
N LYS A 63 0.62 2.88 -9.65
CA LYS A 63 0.50 1.42 -9.75
C LYS A 63 1.52 0.73 -8.86
N PHE A 64 1.04 -0.16 -7.98
CA PHE A 64 1.85 -0.96 -7.07
C PHE A 64 1.76 -2.43 -7.46
N TYR A 65 2.90 -3.05 -7.80
CA TYR A 65 2.93 -4.45 -8.21
C TYR A 65 4.24 -5.14 -7.83
N GLN A 66 4.24 -6.48 -7.87
CA GLN A 66 5.43 -7.30 -7.65
C GLN A 66 5.60 -8.27 -8.81
N THR A 67 6.73 -8.23 -9.49
CA THR A 67 6.98 -9.06 -10.67
C THR A 67 7.18 -10.54 -10.35
N ALA A 68 7.37 -10.89 -9.06
CA ALA A 68 7.47 -12.27 -8.57
C ALA A 68 6.77 -12.41 -7.21
N ALA A 69 6.40 -13.63 -6.86
CA ALA A 69 5.90 -13.94 -5.53
C ALA A 69 6.94 -13.61 -4.44
N ARG A 70 6.47 -13.09 -3.31
CA ARG A 70 7.30 -12.70 -2.17
C ARG A 70 6.98 -13.59 -0.97
N THR A 71 8.00 -13.97 -0.21
CA THR A 71 7.85 -14.85 0.95
C THR A 71 8.51 -14.23 2.17
N PHE A 72 7.77 -14.07 3.25
CA PHE A 72 8.33 -13.68 4.54
C PHE A 72 9.18 -14.82 5.13
N THR A 73 10.28 -14.46 5.76
CA THR A 73 11.16 -15.40 6.49
C THR A 73 11.12 -15.20 7.99
N THR A 74 10.38 -14.21 8.47
CA THR A 74 10.25 -13.85 9.88
C THR A 74 8.78 -13.61 10.21
N ASN A 75 8.36 -13.99 11.42
CA ASN A 75 7.03 -13.72 11.95
C ASN A 75 6.83 -12.23 12.27
N ASN A 76 5.56 -11.81 12.35
CA ASN A 76 5.15 -10.46 12.80
C ASN A 76 5.75 -9.31 12.00
N VAL A 77 5.89 -9.48 10.72
CA VAL A 77 6.31 -8.44 9.77
C VAL A 77 5.12 -7.95 8.95
N THR A 78 5.20 -6.74 8.42
CA THR A 78 4.10 -6.15 7.63
C THR A 78 4.60 -5.63 6.28
N HIS A 79 3.83 -5.92 5.25
CA HIS A 79 4.02 -5.34 3.92
C HIS A 79 2.93 -4.30 3.67
N TYR A 80 3.33 -3.11 3.24
CA TYR A 80 2.42 -2.01 2.93
C TYR A 80 2.52 -1.63 1.45
N GLY A 81 1.40 -1.35 0.82
CA GLY A 81 1.41 -0.61 -0.43
C GLY A 81 1.66 0.87 -0.15
N ILE A 82 0.75 1.49 0.58
CA ILE A 82 0.81 2.88 1.04
C ILE A 82 0.59 2.89 2.56
N SER A 83 1.49 3.54 3.30
CA SER A 83 1.34 3.80 4.74
C SER A 83 1.50 5.29 5.04
N LEU A 84 0.45 5.89 5.62
CA LEU A 84 0.45 7.27 6.11
C LEU A 84 0.26 7.25 7.63
N LEU A 85 1.29 7.64 8.38
CA LEU A 85 1.28 7.60 9.84
C LEU A 85 1.00 8.96 10.48
N GLY A 86 1.01 10.04 9.71
CA GLY A 86 0.76 11.38 10.24
C GLY A 86 0.31 12.37 9.16
N GLY A 87 -0.08 13.55 9.60
CA GLY A 87 -0.56 14.63 8.74
C GLY A 87 -2.07 14.65 8.55
N SER A 88 -2.52 15.48 7.63
CA SER A 88 -3.94 15.69 7.34
C SER A 88 -4.16 16.21 5.91
N GLY A 89 -5.40 16.13 5.41
CA GLY A 89 -5.80 16.68 4.12
C GLY A 89 -5.11 16.05 2.91
N SER A 90 -4.60 14.83 3.05
CA SER A 90 -3.96 14.11 1.94
C SER A 90 -4.97 13.33 1.11
N GLN A 91 -4.61 13.03 -0.14
CA GLN A 91 -5.40 12.22 -1.06
C GLN A 91 -4.66 10.94 -1.40
N VAL A 92 -5.37 9.81 -1.30
CA VAL A 92 -4.96 8.50 -1.79
C VAL A 92 -6.01 8.07 -2.81
N SER A 93 -5.82 8.42 -4.08
CA SER A 93 -6.90 8.31 -5.05
C SER A 93 -6.46 7.67 -6.37
N ASN A 94 -7.35 6.87 -6.95
CA ASN A 94 -7.17 6.25 -8.26
C ASN A 94 -5.89 5.39 -8.38
N ASN A 95 -5.35 4.92 -7.27
CA ASN A 95 -4.21 4.02 -7.31
C ASN A 95 -4.66 2.60 -7.63
N THR A 96 -3.82 1.86 -8.31
CA THR A 96 -4.01 0.43 -8.56
C THR A 96 -2.98 -0.34 -7.74
N ILE A 97 -3.43 -1.24 -6.86
CA ILE A 97 -2.58 -2.10 -6.05
C ILE A 97 -2.95 -3.54 -6.35
N GLY A 98 -1.96 -4.32 -6.79
CA GLY A 98 -2.16 -5.70 -7.20
C GLY A 98 -1.42 -6.04 -8.49
N TYR A 99 -1.71 -7.21 -9.04
CA TYR A 99 -1.08 -7.71 -10.26
C TYR A 99 0.41 -8.03 -10.12
N SER A 100 1.00 -8.64 -11.16
CA SER A 100 2.45 -8.85 -11.24
C SER A 100 3.11 -8.05 -12.36
N ALA A 101 2.35 -7.20 -13.04
CA ALA A 101 2.87 -6.35 -14.10
C ALA A 101 2.11 -5.02 -14.20
N SER A 102 2.76 -3.99 -14.72
CA SER A 102 2.21 -2.64 -14.88
C SER A 102 1.01 -2.55 -15.82
N ASN A 103 0.83 -3.52 -16.71
CA ASN A 103 -0.31 -3.60 -17.63
C ASN A 103 -1.58 -4.19 -16.98
N GLY A 104 -1.55 -4.54 -15.70
CA GLY A 104 -2.69 -5.11 -14.99
C GLY A 104 -2.89 -6.62 -15.23
N THR A 105 -1.83 -7.37 -15.48
CA THR A 105 -1.87 -8.82 -15.62
C THR A 105 -1.12 -9.52 -14.49
N GLY A 106 -1.41 -10.81 -14.31
CA GLY A 106 -0.77 -11.65 -13.31
C GLY A 106 -1.26 -11.41 -11.89
N LEU A 107 -0.58 -11.97 -10.92
CA LEU A 107 -0.99 -12.03 -9.52
C LEU A 107 0.08 -11.44 -8.60
N TYR A 108 -0.26 -10.44 -7.81
CA TYR A 108 0.56 -9.96 -6.70
C TYR A 108 0.44 -10.95 -5.54
N SER A 109 1.47 -11.76 -5.35
CA SER A 109 1.43 -12.87 -4.39
C SER A 109 2.39 -12.65 -3.23
N ILE A 110 1.89 -12.83 -2.01
CA ILE A 110 2.69 -12.86 -0.78
C ILE A 110 2.41 -14.16 -0.03
N VAL A 111 3.47 -14.84 0.38
CA VAL A 111 3.42 -15.96 1.30
C VAL A 111 3.81 -15.47 2.68
N GLY A 112 2.84 -15.47 3.58
CA GLY A 112 2.99 -14.99 4.94
C GLY A 112 3.49 -16.07 5.90
N LEU A 113 4.00 -15.62 7.04
CA LEU A 113 4.25 -16.42 8.23
C LEU A 113 3.32 -15.99 9.37
N GLN A 114 3.45 -16.62 10.54
CA GLN A 114 2.64 -16.34 11.71
C GLN A 114 2.69 -14.83 12.05
N PHE A 115 1.52 -14.21 12.23
CA PHE A 115 1.33 -12.77 12.51
C PHE A 115 1.88 -11.80 11.46
N SER A 116 2.35 -12.28 10.32
CA SER A 116 2.69 -11.38 9.23
C SER A 116 1.42 -10.81 8.58
N LYS A 117 1.53 -9.61 8.01
CA LYS A 117 0.36 -8.85 7.53
C LYS A 117 0.65 -8.20 6.18
N TRP A 118 -0.39 -8.01 5.42
CA TRP A 118 -0.37 -7.19 4.23
C TRP A 118 -1.47 -6.13 4.26
N PHE A 119 -1.07 -4.87 4.27
CA PHE A 119 -1.97 -3.73 4.21
C PHE A 119 -1.71 -2.94 2.91
N PRO A 120 -2.50 -3.12 1.86
CA PRO A 120 -2.41 -2.30 0.66
C PRO A 120 -2.48 -0.81 0.94
N ILE A 121 -3.39 -0.39 1.83
CA ILE A 121 -3.52 0.99 2.29
C ILE A 121 -3.65 0.97 3.82
N ASP A 122 -2.72 1.64 4.50
CA ASP A 122 -2.69 1.78 5.96
C ASP A 122 -2.59 3.27 6.32
N ILE A 123 -3.58 3.76 7.06
CA ILE A 123 -3.67 5.18 7.38
C ILE A 123 -3.88 5.37 8.87
N ASN A 124 -3.00 6.15 9.48
CA ASN A 124 -3.10 6.63 10.85
C ASN A 124 -2.91 8.15 10.86
N ALA A 125 -3.76 8.85 10.11
CA ALA A 125 -3.60 10.25 9.79
C ALA A 125 -4.97 10.89 9.54
N GLY A 126 -5.01 12.21 9.42
CA GLY A 126 -6.23 12.97 9.17
C GLY A 126 -6.88 13.51 10.43
N THR A 127 -7.61 14.61 10.27
CA THR A 127 -8.40 15.27 11.34
C THR A 127 -9.82 15.51 10.82
N ALA A 128 -10.75 15.82 11.72
CA ALA A 128 -12.13 16.14 11.32
C ALA A 128 -12.23 17.36 10.39
N ALA A 129 -11.31 18.33 10.54
CA ALA A 129 -11.25 19.51 9.67
C ALA A 129 -10.53 19.26 8.34
N ALA A 130 -9.67 18.26 8.28
CA ALA A 130 -8.87 17.89 7.11
C ALA A 130 -8.67 16.37 7.07
N PRO A 131 -9.71 15.61 6.69
CA PRO A 131 -9.64 14.15 6.59
C PRO A 131 -8.68 13.71 5.48
N ILE A 132 -8.33 12.43 5.49
CA ILE A 132 -7.64 11.82 4.36
C ILE A 132 -8.70 11.27 3.39
N GLU A 133 -8.56 11.61 2.13
CA GLU A 133 -9.45 11.15 1.06
C GLU A 133 -8.91 9.85 0.45
N VAL A 134 -9.68 8.76 0.54
CA VAL A 134 -9.36 7.44 -0.04
C VAL A 134 -10.42 7.11 -1.09
N GLN A 135 -10.16 7.50 -2.34
CA GLN A 135 -11.18 7.53 -3.38
C GLN A 135 -10.74 6.82 -4.67
N GLY A 136 -11.62 6.04 -5.27
CA GLY A 136 -11.41 5.45 -6.60
C GLY A 136 -10.23 4.48 -6.74
N ASN A 137 -9.67 3.98 -5.64
CA ASN A 137 -8.56 3.04 -5.70
C ASN A 137 -9.04 1.65 -6.14
N LYS A 138 -8.23 0.96 -6.93
CA LYS A 138 -8.47 -0.41 -7.36
C LYS A 138 -7.48 -1.36 -6.68
N LEU A 139 -8.01 -2.32 -5.92
CA LEU A 139 -7.27 -3.37 -5.25
C LEU A 139 -7.75 -4.73 -5.80
N SER A 140 -6.95 -5.35 -6.65
CA SER A 140 -7.33 -6.61 -7.29
C SER A 140 -6.15 -7.48 -7.67
N ASN A 141 -6.42 -8.73 -8.02
CA ASN A 141 -5.40 -9.73 -8.35
C ASN A 141 -4.31 -9.84 -7.29
N MET A 142 -4.74 -9.99 -6.05
CA MET A 142 -3.89 -10.11 -4.87
C MET A 142 -4.10 -11.47 -4.22
N SER A 143 -3.02 -12.14 -3.86
CA SER A 143 -3.05 -13.40 -3.14
C SER A 143 -2.18 -13.33 -1.90
N TYR A 144 -2.77 -13.64 -0.76
CA TYR A 144 -2.03 -13.83 0.48
C TYR A 144 -2.26 -15.27 0.95
N SER A 145 -1.17 -16.02 1.08
CA SER A 145 -1.18 -17.40 1.58
C SER A 145 -0.13 -17.56 2.68
N GLY A 146 -0.18 -18.65 3.40
CA GLY A 146 0.84 -18.97 4.40
C GLY A 146 0.27 -19.63 5.65
N THR A 147 1.14 -19.95 6.60
CA THR A 147 0.79 -20.66 7.82
C THR A 147 0.22 -19.70 8.85
N MET A 148 -1.07 -19.80 9.09
CA MET A 148 -1.76 -19.08 10.16
C MET A 148 -1.96 -20.01 11.35
N SER A 149 -0.94 -20.22 12.15
CA SER A 149 -1.04 -21.00 13.39
C SER A 149 -0.89 -20.08 14.60
N GLY A 150 -1.84 -20.15 15.51
CA GLY A 150 -1.80 -19.40 16.77
C GLY A 150 -3.18 -18.97 17.24
N THR A 151 -3.31 -18.67 18.51
CA THR A 151 -4.57 -18.24 19.16
C THR A 151 -4.80 -16.71 19.08
N GLY A 152 -3.97 -15.97 18.34
CA GLY A 152 -4.10 -14.53 18.15
C GLY A 152 -5.04 -14.17 17.01
N ILE A 153 -5.57 -12.94 17.02
CA ILE A 153 -6.32 -12.38 15.89
C ILE A 153 -5.32 -12.12 14.76
N ASN A 154 -5.26 -13.05 13.83
CA ASN A 154 -4.50 -12.89 12.60
C ASN A 154 -5.39 -12.21 11.57
N THR A 155 -5.17 -10.93 11.30
CA THR A 155 -5.71 -10.25 10.13
C THR A 155 -4.60 -10.13 9.10
N PRO A 156 -4.34 -11.22 8.33
CA PRO A 156 -3.18 -11.24 7.44
C PRO A 156 -3.33 -10.26 6.28
N PHE A 157 -4.56 -9.94 5.95
CA PHE A 157 -4.89 -9.10 4.83
C PHE A 157 -6.04 -8.16 5.18
N VAL A 158 -5.79 -6.86 5.10
CA VAL A 158 -6.79 -5.80 5.27
C VAL A 158 -6.61 -4.79 4.15
N LEU A 159 -7.64 -4.62 3.35
CA LEU A 159 -7.60 -3.78 2.15
C LEU A 159 -7.31 -2.30 2.45
N CYS A 160 -7.92 -1.79 3.50
CA CYS A 160 -7.66 -0.45 4.02
C CYS A 160 -7.81 -0.50 5.53
N ARG A 161 -6.80 -0.05 6.26
CA ARG A 161 -6.83 0.05 7.72
C ARG A 161 -6.71 1.50 8.15
N SER A 162 -7.52 1.88 9.14
CA SER A 162 -7.29 3.09 9.94
C SER A 162 -6.98 2.67 11.37
N ALA A 163 -5.78 3.00 11.85
CA ALA A 163 -5.40 2.80 13.24
C ALA A 163 -5.74 4.04 14.10
N GLY A 164 -6.10 5.14 13.46
CA GLY A 164 -6.49 6.43 14.05
C GLY A 164 -6.69 7.47 12.95
N GLY A 165 -7.15 8.65 13.29
CA GLY A 165 -7.41 9.71 12.33
C GLY A 165 -8.80 9.65 11.70
N VAL A 166 -9.04 10.54 10.74
CA VAL A 166 -10.34 10.68 10.05
C VAL A 166 -10.16 10.48 8.56
N LEU A 167 -10.95 9.57 8.02
CA LEU A 167 -10.92 9.16 6.62
C LEU A 167 -12.28 9.36 5.95
N ASN A 168 -12.26 9.78 4.69
CA ASN A 168 -13.38 9.69 3.75
C ASN A 168 -13.09 8.58 2.73
N VAL A 169 -13.73 7.44 2.86
CA VAL A 169 -13.46 6.27 2.03
C VAL A 169 -14.60 6.06 1.03
N GLY A 170 -14.33 6.28 -0.26
CA GLY A 170 -15.30 6.06 -1.33
C GLY A 170 -16.53 6.98 -1.29
N THR A 171 -16.43 8.14 -0.64
CA THR A 171 -17.56 9.08 -0.47
C THR A 171 -17.93 9.83 -1.74
N VAL A 172 -16.98 9.99 -2.66
CA VAL A 172 -17.17 10.65 -3.97
C VAL A 172 -16.99 9.62 -5.09
N ASN A 173 -15.86 8.91 -5.11
CA ASN A 173 -15.57 7.85 -6.06
C ASN A 173 -15.33 6.55 -5.31
N GLY A 174 -16.17 5.54 -5.52
CA GLY A 174 -16.08 4.25 -4.87
C GLY A 174 -14.75 3.56 -5.14
N ASN A 175 -14.16 2.94 -4.12
CA ASN A 175 -12.99 2.07 -4.29
C ASN A 175 -13.43 0.69 -4.81
N ILE A 176 -12.64 0.09 -5.69
CA ILE A 176 -12.90 -1.22 -6.27
C ILE A 176 -12.09 -2.27 -5.52
N LEU A 177 -12.77 -3.27 -4.97
CA LEU A 177 -12.17 -4.41 -4.29
C LEU A 177 -12.47 -5.69 -5.09
N GLY A 178 -11.42 -6.30 -5.61
CA GLY A 178 -11.54 -7.44 -6.51
C GLY A 178 -11.62 -7.01 -7.98
N ASP A 179 -11.57 -7.98 -8.89
CA ASP A 179 -11.77 -7.76 -10.31
C ASP A 179 -13.20 -8.15 -10.69
N SER A 180 -13.95 -7.22 -11.25
CA SER A 180 -15.29 -7.49 -11.76
C SER A 180 -15.27 -8.15 -13.14
N LEU A 181 -14.12 -8.43 -13.70
CA LEU A 181 -14.01 -9.25 -14.91
C LEU A 181 -14.26 -10.72 -14.52
N VAL A 182 -15.47 -11.05 -14.26
CA VAL A 182 -15.94 -12.44 -14.34
C VAL A 182 -15.90 -12.81 -15.81
N ASN A 183 -14.80 -13.37 -16.25
CA ASN A 183 -14.84 -14.12 -17.48
C ASN A 183 -15.65 -15.39 -17.20
N GLY A 184 -16.86 -15.40 -17.73
CA GLY A 184 -17.65 -16.60 -17.81
C GLY A 184 -16.98 -17.66 -18.69
#